data_264e641e3937dc5bfb0e5e1a1bd7adcc
#
_entry.id   264e641e3937dc5bfb0e5e1a1bd7adcc
#
_cell.length_a   1.000
_cell.length_b   1.000
_cell.length_c   1.000
_cell.angle_alpha   90.00
_cell.angle_beta   90.00
_cell.angle_gamma   90.00
#
_symmetry.space_group_name_H-M   'P 1'
#
loop_
_entity.id
_entity.type
_entity.pdbx_description
1 polymer ?
#
loop_
_entity_poly.entity_id
_entity_poly.type
_entity_poly.pdbx_seq_one_letter_code
_entity_poly.pdbx_strand_id
1 'polypeptide(L)'
;LLSPSVEVRAVIGTHLREGDPWNPGDDVAEAVKAANKIVEMVGQTGQYPVLEGARGIHQDTKTPLNSAGIDFIIAEAMRDDTELPLYVACGASLTEIASAYLKEPRIADRLTVVWIGGHEHESLAETAPGAPDLEYNLHQDVVAGQIVFNHSNLRLWQVPRDSYRSCLYSRAELLTELQPLGELGAHLAAELGRVAVWVGELGGSAGEAYALGDSPLVLLTALQTAFEPDTASSSWINLACPTLLANGLYEPNLNGRQIRVYGLLDNRLMFGDMIAKLKLHAAGLN
;
A
#
# COMPACT_ATOMS: atom_id res chain seq x y z
N LEU A 1 -9.65 4.05 7.45
CA LEU A 1 -11.03 3.93 7.94
C LEU A 1 -11.40 5.04 8.95
N LEU A 2 -10.48 5.48 9.80
CA LEU A 2 -10.72 6.52 10.84
C LEU A 2 -10.39 7.95 10.37
N SER A 3 -10.13 8.18 9.10
CA SER A 3 -9.79 9.51 8.57
C SER A 3 -11.03 10.19 7.99
N PRO A 4 -11.54 11.28 8.57
CA PRO A 4 -12.75 11.95 8.11
C PRO A 4 -12.57 12.72 6.80
N SER A 5 -11.34 12.93 6.35
CA SER A 5 -11.00 13.67 5.13
C SER A 5 -11.06 12.82 3.85
N VAL A 6 -11.32 11.51 3.96
CA VAL A 6 -11.41 10.60 2.82
C VAL A 6 -12.70 9.79 2.86
N GLU A 7 -13.25 9.54 1.70
CA GLU A 7 -14.34 8.60 1.49
C GLU A 7 -13.76 7.25 1.03
N VAL A 8 -13.86 6.23 1.87
CA VAL A 8 -13.42 4.88 1.50
C VAL A 8 -14.49 4.26 0.60
N ARG A 9 -14.12 3.95 -0.65
CA ARG A 9 -15.04 3.38 -1.65
C ARG A 9 -15.08 1.85 -1.57
N ALA A 10 -13.95 1.21 -1.35
CA ALA A 10 -13.84 -0.23 -1.14
C ALA A 10 -12.53 -0.57 -0.44
N VAL A 11 -12.46 -1.78 0.11
CA VAL A 11 -11.21 -2.46 0.49
C VAL A 11 -11.09 -3.71 -0.38
N ILE A 12 -9.92 -3.95 -0.97
CA ILE A 12 -9.68 -5.08 -1.87
C ILE A 12 -8.58 -5.95 -1.29
N GLY A 13 -8.91 -7.20 -0.96
CA GLY A 13 -7.93 -8.19 -0.54
C GLY A 13 -7.25 -8.80 -1.76
N THR A 14 -5.93 -8.73 -1.85
CA THR A 14 -5.13 -9.23 -2.97
C THR A 14 -4.38 -10.50 -2.60
N HIS A 15 -3.80 -11.17 -3.59
CA HIS A 15 -3.05 -12.41 -3.42
C HIS A 15 -1.64 -12.18 -2.90
N LEU A 16 -1.04 -13.23 -2.40
CA LEU A 16 0.39 -13.44 -2.25
C LEU A 16 0.85 -14.45 -3.30
N ARG A 17 2.08 -14.33 -3.79
CA ARG A 17 2.61 -15.28 -4.76
C ARG A 17 2.71 -16.70 -4.16
N GLU A 18 2.64 -17.70 -5.01
CA GLU A 18 2.86 -19.09 -4.62
C GLU A 18 4.26 -19.26 -3.98
N GLY A 19 4.31 -19.99 -2.87
CA GLY A 19 5.53 -20.20 -2.09
C GLY A 19 5.98 -19.02 -1.23
N ASP A 20 5.20 -17.94 -1.17
CA ASP A 20 5.45 -16.88 -0.20
C ASP A 20 5.24 -17.43 1.22
N PRO A 21 6.19 -17.20 2.16
CA PRO A 21 6.08 -17.72 3.51
C PRO A 21 4.83 -17.23 4.27
N TRP A 22 4.25 -16.11 3.87
CA TRP A 22 3.04 -15.55 4.46
C TRP A 22 1.74 -16.08 3.82
N ASN A 23 1.85 -16.86 2.73
CA ASN A 23 0.67 -17.36 2.04
C ASN A 23 0.02 -18.52 2.81
N PRO A 24 -1.20 -18.32 3.37
CA PRO A 24 -1.89 -19.34 4.15
C PRO A 24 -2.60 -20.40 3.27
N GLY A 25 -2.48 -20.29 1.94
CA GLY A 25 -3.17 -21.13 0.96
C GLY A 25 -4.29 -20.39 0.22
N ASP A 26 -5.40 -20.04 0.87
CA ASP A 26 -6.43 -19.14 0.30
C ASP A 26 -6.22 -17.71 0.84
N ASP A 27 -5.16 -17.10 0.35
CA ASP A 27 -4.64 -15.81 0.78
C ASP A 27 -5.62 -14.65 0.51
N VAL A 28 -6.31 -14.63 -0.63
CA VAL A 28 -7.31 -13.60 -0.96
C VAL A 28 -8.50 -13.68 0.01
N ALA A 29 -9.00 -14.89 0.31
CA ALA A 29 -10.10 -15.05 1.26
C ALA A 29 -9.69 -14.64 2.68
N GLU A 30 -8.48 -14.99 3.11
CA GLU A 30 -7.97 -14.58 4.43
C GLU A 30 -7.73 -13.05 4.48
N ALA A 31 -7.25 -12.42 3.42
CA ALA A 31 -7.13 -10.96 3.33
C ALA A 31 -8.50 -10.27 3.45
N VAL A 32 -9.51 -10.75 2.73
CA VAL A 32 -10.89 -10.25 2.82
C VAL A 32 -11.46 -10.44 4.24
N LYS A 33 -11.24 -11.59 4.85
CA LYS A 33 -11.67 -11.87 6.23
C LYS A 33 -10.99 -10.94 7.24
N ALA A 34 -9.68 -10.73 7.13
CA ALA A 34 -8.94 -9.79 7.99
C ALA A 34 -9.44 -8.36 7.82
N ALA A 35 -9.68 -7.91 6.57
CA ALA A 35 -10.23 -6.60 6.30
C ALA A 35 -11.63 -6.42 6.90
N ASN A 36 -12.54 -7.39 6.72
CA ASN A 36 -13.88 -7.35 7.31
C ASN A 36 -13.83 -7.27 8.84
N LYS A 37 -12.90 -7.97 9.48
CA LYS A 37 -12.71 -7.90 10.93
C LYS A 37 -12.34 -6.48 11.38
N ILE A 38 -11.43 -5.80 10.69
CA ILE A 38 -11.09 -4.41 11.02
C ILE A 38 -12.27 -3.48 10.77
N VAL A 39 -13.00 -3.67 9.66
CA VAL A 39 -14.20 -2.89 9.34
C VAL A 39 -15.27 -3.01 10.44
N GLU A 40 -15.46 -4.22 10.95
CA GLU A 40 -16.36 -4.48 12.09
C GLU A 40 -15.87 -3.79 13.36
N MET A 41 -14.58 -3.91 13.70
CA MET A 41 -13.99 -3.33 14.90
C MET A 41 -14.03 -1.78 14.91
N VAL A 42 -14.02 -1.15 13.75
CA VAL A 42 -14.21 0.32 13.64
C VAL A 42 -15.69 0.72 13.51
N GLY A 43 -16.62 -0.23 13.57
CA GLY A 43 -18.07 0.06 13.51
C GLY A 43 -18.58 0.49 12.13
N GLN A 44 -17.89 0.11 11.05
CA GLN A 44 -18.22 0.56 9.68
C GLN A 44 -18.74 -0.57 8.78
N THR A 45 -19.23 -1.66 9.37
CA THR A 45 -19.80 -2.79 8.62
C THR A 45 -20.91 -2.33 7.67
N GLY A 46 -20.78 -2.68 6.39
CA GLY A 46 -21.76 -2.36 5.35
C GLY A 46 -21.67 -0.93 4.80
N GLN A 47 -20.74 -0.09 5.24
CA GLN A 47 -20.59 1.26 4.70
C GLN A 47 -19.92 1.26 3.32
N TYR A 48 -19.04 0.28 3.05
CA TYR A 48 -18.37 0.05 1.77
C TYR A 48 -18.08 -1.44 1.59
N PRO A 49 -17.93 -1.92 0.35
CA PRO A 49 -17.64 -3.32 0.10
C PRO A 49 -16.19 -3.68 0.45
N VAL A 50 -16.00 -4.90 0.97
CA VAL A 50 -14.72 -5.59 1.02
C VAL A 50 -14.74 -6.66 -0.06
N LEU A 51 -13.86 -6.55 -1.04
CA LEU A 51 -13.90 -7.30 -2.30
C LEU A 51 -12.68 -8.21 -2.44
N GLU A 52 -12.87 -9.30 -3.15
CA GLU A 52 -11.76 -10.14 -3.59
C GLU A 52 -11.02 -9.48 -4.76
N GLY A 53 -9.70 -9.46 -4.67
CA GLY A 53 -8.77 -9.18 -5.76
C GLY A 53 -8.53 -10.41 -6.64
N ALA A 54 -7.52 -10.34 -7.48
CA ALA A 54 -7.12 -11.47 -8.33
C ALA A 54 -6.48 -12.59 -7.49
N ARG A 55 -6.75 -13.85 -7.86
CA ARG A 55 -6.23 -15.03 -7.16
C ARG A 55 -4.93 -15.56 -7.76
N GLY A 56 -4.13 -14.71 -8.36
CA GLY A 56 -2.85 -15.09 -8.96
C GLY A 56 -2.19 -13.94 -9.70
N ILE A 57 -1.02 -14.20 -10.26
CA ILE A 57 -0.15 -13.24 -10.92
C ILE A 57 -0.40 -13.19 -12.44
N HIS A 58 0.00 -12.09 -13.09
CA HIS A 58 0.04 -11.99 -14.54
C HIS A 58 1.07 -12.95 -15.14
N GLN A 59 0.72 -13.58 -16.26
CA GLN A 59 1.63 -14.44 -17.01
C GLN A 59 2.28 -13.70 -18.18
N ASP A 60 1.69 -12.60 -18.61
CA ASP A 60 2.20 -11.71 -19.66
C ASP A 60 1.69 -10.27 -19.44
N THR A 61 2.23 -9.34 -20.22
CA THR A 61 1.91 -7.90 -20.10
C THR A 61 0.68 -7.44 -20.90
N LYS A 62 -0.15 -8.38 -21.39
CA LYS A 62 -1.28 -8.05 -22.28
C LYS A 62 -2.60 -8.64 -21.81
N THR A 63 -2.55 -9.73 -21.06
CA THR A 63 -3.75 -10.47 -20.62
C THR A 63 -4.17 -10.01 -19.24
N PRO A 64 -5.32 -9.32 -19.08
CA PRO A 64 -5.78 -8.90 -17.76
C PRO A 64 -6.34 -10.09 -16.98
N LEU A 65 -6.21 -10.03 -15.66
CA LEU A 65 -6.90 -10.91 -14.74
C LEU A 65 -8.33 -10.42 -14.47
N ASN A 66 -9.13 -11.24 -13.79
CA ASN A 66 -10.50 -10.93 -13.44
C ASN A 66 -10.74 -11.08 -11.95
N SER A 67 -11.39 -10.08 -11.35
CA SER A 67 -11.91 -10.14 -10.00
C SER A 67 -12.95 -9.02 -9.77
N ALA A 68 -13.74 -9.16 -8.71
CA ALA A 68 -14.66 -8.11 -8.30
C ALA A 68 -13.94 -6.80 -7.95
N GLY A 69 -12.75 -6.87 -7.35
CA GLY A 69 -11.93 -5.71 -7.03
C GLY A 69 -11.45 -4.95 -8.27
N ILE A 70 -11.02 -5.66 -9.31
CA ILE A 70 -10.59 -5.06 -10.58
C ILE A 70 -11.75 -4.33 -11.26
N ASP A 71 -12.91 -4.98 -11.36
CA ASP A 71 -14.09 -4.39 -11.99
C ASP A 71 -14.61 -3.17 -11.19
N PHE A 72 -14.48 -3.21 -9.86
CA PHE A 72 -14.82 -2.07 -9.00
C PHE A 72 -13.86 -0.88 -9.21
N ILE A 73 -12.55 -1.09 -9.32
CA ILE A 73 -11.57 -0.02 -9.62
C ILE A 73 -11.97 0.70 -10.93
N ILE A 74 -12.31 -0.08 -11.96
CA ILE A 74 -12.73 0.48 -13.25
C ILE A 74 -14.02 1.29 -13.08
N ALA A 75 -15.03 0.73 -12.41
CA ALA A 75 -16.31 1.39 -12.21
C ALA A 75 -16.16 2.72 -11.46
N GLU A 76 -15.39 2.74 -10.37
CA GLU A 76 -15.13 3.97 -9.60
C GLU A 76 -14.34 5.01 -10.41
N ALA A 77 -13.30 4.58 -11.14
CA ALA A 77 -12.50 5.50 -11.95
C ALA A 77 -13.31 6.11 -13.11
N MET A 78 -14.28 5.38 -13.65
CA MET A 78 -15.10 5.84 -14.78
C MET A 78 -16.38 6.57 -14.37
N ARG A 79 -16.56 6.89 -13.09
CA ARG A 79 -17.69 7.73 -12.63
C ARG A 79 -17.59 9.13 -13.18
N ASP A 80 -18.74 9.71 -13.55
CA ASP A 80 -18.89 11.08 -14.03
C ASP A 80 -19.76 11.94 -13.08
N ASP A 81 -20.14 11.39 -11.91
CA ASP A 81 -21.00 12.05 -10.92
C ASP A 81 -20.23 12.65 -9.74
N THR A 82 -18.90 12.71 -9.83
CA THR A 82 -18.03 13.27 -8.80
C THR A 82 -16.82 13.99 -9.39
N GLU A 83 -16.39 15.06 -8.74
CA GLU A 83 -15.15 15.79 -9.03
C GLU A 83 -14.02 15.46 -8.01
N LEU A 84 -14.31 14.58 -7.04
CA LEU A 84 -13.32 14.19 -6.04
C LEU A 84 -12.20 13.37 -6.67
N PRO A 85 -10.93 13.61 -6.30
CA PRO A 85 -9.81 12.81 -6.78
C PRO A 85 -9.93 11.37 -6.26
N LEU A 86 -9.69 10.40 -7.15
CA LEU A 86 -9.65 8.98 -6.80
C LEU A 86 -8.20 8.55 -6.58
N TYR A 87 -7.93 7.98 -5.41
CA TYR A 87 -6.66 7.33 -5.09
C TYR A 87 -6.86 5.83 -4.97
N VAL A 88 -5.99 5.05 -5.60
CA VAL A 88 -5.86 3.61 -5.37
C VAL A 88 -4.60 3.38 -4.54
N ALA A 89 -4.81 3.12 -3.25
CA ALA A 89 -3.75 2.92 -2.27
C ALA A 89 -3.33 1.45 -2.24
N CYS A 90 -2.14 1.14 -2.76
CA CYS A 90 -1.62 -0.21 -2.91
C CYS A 90 -0.50 -0.47 -1.90
N GLY A 91 -0.76 -1.30 -0.88
CA GLY A 91 0.20 -1.81 0.10
C GLY A 91 0.69 -3.23 -0.23
N ALA A 92 0.53 -3.67 -1.47
CA ALA A 92 0.94 -4.99 -1.96
C ALA A 92 1.39 -4.90 -3.42
N SER A 93 1.15 -5.96 -4.23
CA SER A 93 1.42 -5.94 -5.67
C SER A 93 0.58 -4.90 -6.43
N LEU A 94 0.92 -4.67 -7.69
CA LEU A 94 0.16 -3.82 -8.60
C LEU A 94 -0.83 -4.62 -9.47
N THR A 95 -1.14 -5.85 -9.11
CA THR A 95 -1.90 -6.80 -9.93
C THR A 95 -3.27 -6.28 -10.34
N GLU A 96 -4.04 -5.75 -9.38
CA GLU A 96 -5.39 -5.25 -9.64
C GLU A 96 -5.37 -4.01 -10.53
N ILE A 97 -4.44 -3.08 -10.27
CA ILE A 97 -4.35 -1.84 -11.04
C ILE A 97 -3.82 -2.09 -12.46
N ALA A 98 -2.89 -3.03 -12.63
CA ALA A 98 -2.39 -3.46 -13.93
C ALA A 98 -3.51 -4.07 -14.78
N SER A 99 -4.29 -4.98 -14.19
CA SER A 99 -5.45 -5.60 -14.85
C SER A 99 -6.55 -4.60 -15.17
N ALA A 100 -6.85 -3.67 -14.25
CA ALA A 100 -7.82 -2.61 -14.48
C ALA A 100 -7.39 -1.71 -15.66
N TYR A 101 -6.12 -1.35 -15.73
CA TYR A 101 -5.58 -0.58 -16.85
C TYR A 101 -5.63 -1.33 -18.18
N LEU A 102 -5.29 -2.61 -18.21
CA LEU A 102 -5.37 -3.43 -19.44
C LEU A 102 -6.80 -3.55 -19.96
N LYS A 103 -7.80 -3.62 -19.07
CA LYS A 103 -9.23 -3.66 -19.43
C LYS A 103 -9.76 -2.29 -19.87
N GLU A 104 -9.34 -1.23 -19.19
CA GLU A 104 -9.85 0.13 -19.37
C GLU A 104 -8.73 1.18 -19.24
N PRO A 105 -7.96 1.43 -20.30
CA PRO A 105 -6.82 2.36 -20.22
C PRO A 105 -7.18 3.81 -19.87
N ARG A 106 -8.43 4.23 -20.05
CA ARG A 106 -8.90 5.58 -19.71
C ARG A 106 -8.84 5.89 -18.22
N ILE A 107 -8.75 4.88 -17.36
CA ILE A 107 -8.58 5.07 -15.91
C ILE A 107 -7.31 5.86 -15.57
N ALA A 108 -6.30 5.84 -16.45
CA ALA A 108 -5.05 6.55 -16.23
C ALA A 108 -5.21 8.08 -16.07
N ASP A 109 -6.23 8.67 -16.70
CA ASP A 109 -6.56 10.08 -16.58
C ASP A 109 -7.46 10.40 -15.38
N ARG A 110 -8.00 9.36 -14.72
CA ARG A 110 -9.07 9.45 -13.73
C ARG A 110 -8.66 9.13 -12.30
N LEU A 111 -7.52 8.46 -12.10
CA LEU A 111 -7.06 8.07 -10.78
C LEU A 111 -5.55 8.31 -10.58
N THR A 112 -5.16 8.25 -9.32
CA THR A 112 -3.75 8.24 -8.91
C THR A 112 -3.46 6.96 -8.14
N VAL A 113 -2.45 6.22 -8.57
CA VAL A 113 -1.93 5.06 -7.84
C VAL A 113 -0.94 5.54 -6.80
N VAL A 114 -1.17 5.23 -5.53
CA VAL A 114 -0.20 5.44 -4.44
C VAL A 114 0.30 4.07 -4.02
N TRP A 115 1.56 3.78 -4.27
CA TRP A 115 2.10 2.44 -4.11
C TRP A 115 3.28 2.39 -3.16
N ILE A 116 3.17 1.53 -2.17
CA ILE A 116 4.29 1.12 -1.33
C ILE A 116 4.98 -0.03 -2.04
N GLY A 117 6.17 0.21 -2.60
CA GLY A 117 6.88 -0.86 -3.30
C GLY A 117 7.91 -0.37 -4.31
N GLY A 118 8.65 -1.37 -4.80
CA GLY A 118 9.75 -1.17 -5.74
C GLY A 118 11.07 -0.85 -5.07
N HIS A 119 12.10 -0.93 -5.88
CA HIS A 119 13.46 -0.70 -5.43
C HIS A 119 13.75 0.77 -5.17
N GLU A 120 14.86 0.99 -4.49
CA GLU A 120 15.53 2.28 -4.42
C GLU A 120 15.85 2.79 -5.83
N HIS A 121 15.72 4.11 -6.04
CA HIS A 121 16.23 4.76 -7.23
C HIS A 121 17.67 5.21 -6.96
N GLU A 122 18.62 4.78 -7.78
CA GLU A 122 20.06 5.07 -7.60
C GLU A 122 20.37 6.56 -7.39
N SER A 123 19.54 7.45 -7.96
CA SER A 123 19.68 8.90 -7.78
C SER A 123 19.22 9.40 -6.39
N LEU A 124 18.55 8.57 -5.59
CA LEU A 124 17.97 8.94 -4.29
C LEU A 124 18.60 8.20 -3.13
N ALA A 125 18.84 6.91 -3.28
CA ALA A 125 19.37 6.07 -2.19
C ALA A 125 20.14 4.85 -2.72
N GLU A 126 21.06 4.37 -1.91
CA GLU A 126 21.71 3.08 -2.13
C GLU A 126 20.86 1.96 -1.53
N THR A 127 20.94 0.77 -2.13
CA THR A 127 20.31 -0.43 -1.58
C THR A 127 20.86 -0.74 -0.18
N ALA A 128 19.97 -0.98 0.76
CA ALA A 128 20.38 -1.29 2.12
C ALA A 128 21.20 -2.58 2.18
N PRO A 129 22.26 -2.64 2.98
CA PRO A 129 23.04 -3.85 3.17
C PRO A 129 22.15 -5.02 3.62
N GLY A 130 22.25 -6.15 2.91
CA GLY A 130 21.47 -7.36 3.21
C GLY A 130 20.00 -7.30 2.78
N ALA A 131 19.57 -6.25 2.08
CA ALA A 131 18.23 -6.24 1.49
C ALA A 131 18.12 -7.32 0.38
N PRO A 132 16.95 -7.97 0.24
CA PRO A 132 16.71 -8.89 -0.86
C PRO A 132 16.89 -8.22 -2.23
N ASP A 133 17.32 -8.99 -3.23
CA ASP A 133 17.51 -8.52 -4.61
C ASP A 133 16.22 -7.96 -5.20
N LEU A 134 15.07 -8.57 -4.86
CA LEU A 134 13.76 -8.04 -5.23
C LEU A 134 13.05 -7.42 -4.01
N GLU A 135 12.48 -6.25 -4.22
CA GLU A 135 11.60 -5.64 -3.23
C GLU A 135 10.32 -6.47 -3.08
N TYR A 136 9.80 -6.58 -1.85
CA TYR A 136 8.77 -7.54 -1.47
C TYR A 136 7.46 -7.38 -2.26
N ASN A 137 6.89 -6.18 -2.32
CA ASN A 137 5.62 -5.93 -3.00
C ASN A 137 5.74 -6.06 -4.52
N LEU A 138 6.87 -5.63 -5.08
CA LEU A 138 7.17 -5.85 -6.50
C LEU A 138 7.32 -7.35 -6.81
N HIS A 139 7.93 -8.12 -5.91
CA HIS A 139 8.12 -9.56 -6.09
C HIS A 139 6.81 -10.35 -6.10
N GLN A 140 5.74 -9.82 -5.53
CA GLN A 140 4.44 -10.50 -5.57
C GLN A 140 3.90 -10.64 -7.00
N ASP A 141 4.16 -9.66 -7.90
CA ASP A 141 3.81 -9.73 -9.33
C ASP A 141 4.67 -8.77 -10.15
N VAL A 142 5.86 -9.23 -10.57
CA VAL A 142 6.79 -8.43 -11.38
C VAL A 142 6.16 -8.04 -12.72
N VAL A 143 5.32 -8.90 -13.31
CA VAL A 143 4.68 -8.62 -14.60
C VAL A 143 3.64 -7.49 -14.47
N ALA A 144 2.89 -7.45 -13.36
CA ALA A 144 2.02 -6.29 -13.06
C ALA A 144 2.84 -5.00 -12.95
N GLY A 145 4.00 -5.07 -12.27
CA GLY A 145 4.96 -3.97 -12.24
C GLY A 145 5.37 -3.52 -13.65
N GLN A 146 5.73 -4.46 -14.54
CA GLN A 146 6.08 -4.15 -15.93
C GLN A 146 4.93 -3.49 -16.69
N ILE A 147 3.69 -3.92 -16.50
CA ILE A 147 2.53 -3.28 -17.12
C ILE A 147 2.44 -1.82 -16.66
N VAL A 148 2.51 -1.57 -15.36
CA VAL A 148 2.37 -0.22 -14.81
C VAL A 148 3.55 0.67 -15.20
N PHE A 149 4.78 0.20 -15.11
CA PHE A 149 5.99 1.00 -15.37
C PHE A 149 6.21 1.22 -16.87
N ASN A 150 6.17 0.13 -17.67
CA ASN A 150 6.62 0.15 -19.05
C ASN A 150 5.49 0.40 -20.06
N HIS A 151 4.25 0.02 -19.73
CA HIS A 151 3.15 -0.06 -20.70
C HIS A 151 1.95 0.81 -20.33
N SER A 152 2.03 1.59 -19.25
CA SER A 152 0.92 2.46 -18.85
C SER A 152 1.32 3.95 -18.80
N ASN A 153 0.30 4.81 -18.82
CA ASN A 153 0.40 6.23 -18.50
C ASN A 153 -0.26 6.59 -17.16
N LEU A 154 -0.48 5.60 -16.30
CA LEU A 154 -1.03 5.79 -14.96
C LEU A 154 -0.21 6.80 -14.16
N ARG A 155 -0.90 7.71 -13.47
CA ARG A 155 -0.26 8.60 -12.50
C ARG A 155 0.18 7.79 -11.29
N LEU A 156 1.50 7.69 -11.08
CA LEU A 156 2.09 6.88 -10.02
C LEU A 156 2.79 7.77 -8.98
N TRP A 157 2.40 7.59 -7.72
CA TRP A 157 3.11 8.06 -6.53
C TRP A 157 3.73 6.84 -5.87
N GLN A 158 5.03 6.73 -5.99
CA GLN A 158 5.79 5.59 -5.46
C GLN A 158 6.42 5.94 -4.12
N VAL A 159 6.29 5.02 -3.17
CA VAL A 159 7.03 5.01 -1.90
C VAL A 159 7.97 3.81 -1.95
N PRO A 160 9.21 3.97 -2.42
CA PRO A 160 10.15 2.89 -2.61
C PRO A 160 10.70 2.36 -1.28
N ARG A 161 11.44 1.25 -1.35
CA ARG A 161 11.93 0.52 -0.17
C ARG A 161 12.74 1.38 0.80
N ASP A 162 13.60 2.25 0.31
CA ASP A 162 14.40 3.16 1.17
C ASP A 162 13.51 4.08 2.00
N SER A 163 12.39 4.54 1.44
CA SER A 163 11.45 5.43 2.12
C SER A 163 10.57 4.68 3.12
N TYR A 164 9.87 3.62 2.70
CA TYR A 164 8.94 2.94 3.60
C TYR A 164 9.63 2.21 4.75
N ARG A 165 10.85 1.71 4.56
CA ARG A 165 11.63 1.08 5.63
C ARG A 165 12.00 2.03 6.78
N SER A 166 11.92 3.35 6.56
CA SER A 166 12.12 4.36 7.60
C SER A 166 10.94 4.49 8.57
N CYS A 167 9.78 3.90 8.24
CA CYS A 167 8.57 3.96 9.04
C CYS A 167 8.63 3.00 10.24
N LEU A 168 9.66 3.15 11.05
CA LEU A 168 9.91 2.29 12.20
C LEU A 168 9.00 2.66 13.37
N TYR A 169 8.34 1.65 13.93
CA TYR A 169 7.54 1.74 15.15
C TYR A 169 8.12 0.80 16.20
N SER A 170 8.43 1.33 17.39
CA SER A 170 9.11 0.52 18.38
C SER A 170 8.15 -0.41 19.13
N ARG A 171 8.67 -1.53 19.64
CA ARG A 171 7.92 -2.44 20.50
C ARG A 171 7.43 -1.73 21.77
N ALA A 172 8.20 -0.79 22.30
CA ALA A 172 7.81 -0.03 23.46
C ALA A 172 6.57 0.84 23.17
N GLU A 173 6.56 1.57 22.06
CA GLU A 173 5.38 2.34 21.61
C GLU A 173 4.18 1.41 21.35
N LEU A 174 4.41 0.26 20.73
CA LEU A 174 3.36 -0.74 20.50
C LEU A 174 2.65 -1.14 21.82
N LEU A 175 3.42 -1.44 22.85
CA LEU A 175 2.90 -1.91 24.13
C LEU A 175 2.30 -0.78 24.99
N THR A 176 2.86 0.43 24.92
CA THR A 176 2.47 1.54 25.79
C THR A 176 1.43 2.46 25.18
N GLU A 177 1.43 2.61 23.86
CA GLU A 177 0.56 3.55 23.16
C GLU A 177 -0.53 2.88 22.34
N LEU A 178 -0.24 1.77 21.64
CA LEU A 178 -1.21 1.12 20.77
C LEU A 178 -2.05 0.07 21.51
N GLN A 179 -1.42 -0.88 22.18
CA GLN A 179 -2.10 -1.99 22.84
C GLN A 179 -3.20 -1.57 23.86
N PRO A 180 -3.05 -0.49 24.63
CA PRO A 180 -4.09 -0.06 25.59
C PRO A 180 -5.33 0.57 24.95
N LEU A 181 -5.35 0.80 23.64
CA LEU A 181 -6.41 1.54 22.92
C LEU A 181 -7.61 0.65 22.56
N GLY A 182 -8.21 0.03 23.55
CA GLY A 182 -9.40 -0.80 23.39
C GLY A 182 -9.15 -2.09 22.60
N GLU A 183 -10.22 -2.67 22.08
CA GLU A 183 -10.15 -3.95 21.37
C GLU A 183 -9.36 -3.83 20.04
N LEU A 184 -9.54 -2.75 19.29
CA LEU A 184 -8.83 -2.51 18.05
C LEU A 184 -7.32 -2.37 18.27
N GLY A 185 -6.91 -1.55 19.24
CA GLY A 185 -5.49 -1.39 19.57
C GLY A 185 -4.83 -2.69 20.03
N ALA A 186 -5.52 -3.45 20.89
CA ALA A 186 -5.06 -4.76 21.35
C ALA A 186 -4.94 -5.76 20.18
N HIS A 187 -5.91 -5.76 19.25
CA HIS A 187 -5.86 -6.61 18.05
C HIS A 187 -4.67 -6.27 17.16
N LEU A 188 -4.47 -4.99 16.81
CA LEU A 188 -3.35 -4.56 15.98
C LEU A 188 -1.99 -4.90 16.62
N ALA A 189 -1.87 -4.71 17.94
CA ALA A 189 -0.67 -5.07 18.67
C ALA A 189 -0.41 -6.58 18.65
N ALA A 190 -1.45 -7.40 18.76
CA ALA A 190 -1.34 -8.86 18.69
C ALA A 190 -0.90 -9.34 17.29
N GLU A 191 -1.42 -8.73 16.22
CA GLU A 191 -1.01 -9.04 14.85
C GLU A 191 0.49 -8.79 14.64
N LEU A 192 0.99 -7.61 15.05
CA LEU A 192 2.41 -7.30 14.99
C LEU A 192 3.26 -8.24 15.87
N GLY A 193 2.72 -8.67 17.01
CA GLY A 193 3.36 -9.66 17.86
C GLY A 193 3.51 -11.03 17.17
N ARG A 194 2.51 -11.46 16.40
CA ARG A 194 2.59 -12.71 15.60
C ARG A 194 3.67 -12.64 14.52
N VAL A 195 3.78 -11.51 13.84
CA VAL A 195 4.87 -11.28 12.87
C VAL A 195 6.23 -11.46 13.53
N ALA A 196 6.41 -10.87 14.73
CA ALA A 196 7.67 -10.96 15.45
C ALA A 196 8.04 -12.41 15.83
N VAL A 197 7.06 -13.20 16.29
CA VAL A 197 7.25 -14.62 16.58
C VAL A 197 7.66 -15.39 15.33
N TRP A 198 6.93 -15.19 14.26
CA TRP A 198 7.19 -15.88 13.01
C TRP A 198 8.57 -15.56 12.40
N VAL A 199 9.01 -14.28 12.43
CA VAL A 199 10.37 -13.89 12.02
C VAL A 199 11.41 -14.64 12.86
N GLY A 200 11.16 -14.81 14.17
CA GLY A 200 12.02 -15.61 15.06
C GLY A 200 12.10 -17.09 14.65
N GLU A 201 10.96 -17.70 14.26
CA GLU A 201 10.91 -19.09 13.80
C GLU A 201 11.69 -19.32 12.50
N LEU A 202 11.78 -18.30 11.64
CA LEU A 202 12.62 -18.31 10.44
C LEU A 202 14.11 -18.03 10.71
N GLY A 203 14.52 -17.95 11.98
CA GLY A 203 15.91 -17.70 12.38
C GLY A 203 16.33 -16.23 12.32
N GLY A 204 15.38 -15.32 12.12
CA GLY A 204 15.60 -13.88 12.18
C GLY A 204 15.47 -13.32 13.60
N SER A 205 15.65 -12.00 13.75
CA SER A 205 15.38 -11.27 14.98
C SER A 205 14.26 -10.29 14.74
N ALA A 206 13.22 -10.32 15.58
CA ALA A 206 12.16 -9.32 15.54
C ALA A 206 12.65 -7.92 15.92
N GLY A 207 13.83 -7.82 16.54
CA GLY A 207 14.39 -6.55 17.01
C GLY A 207 13.50 -5.82 18.01
N GLU A 208 13.78 -4.53 18.22
CA GLU A 208 12.97 -3.64 19.06
C GLU A 208 12.06 -2.71 18.26
N ALA A 209 12.12 -2.74 16.94
CA ALA A 209 11.30 -1.93 16.04
C ALA A 209 10.88 -2.74 14.82
N TYR A 210 9.71 -2.39 14.29
CA TYR A 210 9.17 -2.95 13.04
C TYR A 210 8.81 -1.83 12.07
N ALA A 211 9.04 -2.04 10.78
CA ALA A 211 8.65 -1.08 9.76
C ALA A 211 7.16 -1.22 9.43
N LEU A 212 6.34 -0.26 9.88
CA LEU A 212 4.94 -0.13 9.47
C LEU A 212 4.88 0.52 8.08
N GLY A 213 5.47 -0.16 7.09
CA GLY A 213 5.77 0.37 5.77
C GLY A 213 4.56 0.78 4.94
N ASP A 214 3.36 0.29 5.24
CA ASP A 214 2.13 0.66 4.53
C ASP A 214 1.43 1.89 5.11
N SER A 215 1.84 2.36 6.30
CA SER A 215 1.25 3.54 6.93
C SER A 215 1.34 4.82 6.09
N PRO A 216 2.35 5.02 5.21
CA PRO A 216 2.39 6.17 4.31
C PRO A 216 1.20 6.30 3.36
N LEU A 217 0.48 5.22 3.07
CA LEU A 217 -0.75 5.30 2.26
C LEU A 217 -1.76 6.27 2.87
N VAL A 218 -1.92 6.27 4.20
CA VAL A 218 -2.79 7.22 4.90
C VAL A 218 -2.17 8.62 4.94
N LEU A 219 -0.87 8.72 5.23
CA LEU A 219 -0.14 10.00 5.25
C LEU A 219 -0.32 10.76 3.94
N LEU A 220 -0.20 10.07 2.81
CA LEU A 220 -0.16 10.67 1.48
C LEU A 220 -1.56 10.85 0.84
N THR A 221 -2.60 10.26 1.38
CA THR A 221 -3.97 10.39 0.84
C THR A 221 -4.93 11.14 1.74
N ALA A 222 -4.74 11.08 3.06
CA ALA A 222 -5.70 11.63 4.04
C ALA A 222 -5.17 12.83 4.82
N LEU A 223 -3.85 12.95 5.04
CA LEU A 223 -3.27 14.00 5.89
C LEU A 223 -2.82 15.20 5.05
N GLN A 224 -3.77 15.99 4.57
CA GLN A 224 -3.52 17.22 3.84
C GLN A 224 -3.50 18.44 4.76
N THR A 225 -2.70 19.45 4.41
CA THR A 225 -2.71 20.72 5.12
C THR A 225 -3.81 21.64 4.60
N ALA A 226 -4.31 22.55 5.46
CA ALA A 226 -5.28 23.56 5.04
C ALA A 226 -4.68 24.68 4.17
N PHE A 227 -3.37 24.78 4.10
CA PHE A 227 -2.66 25.90 3.46
C PHE A 227 -2.01 25.51 2.13
N GLU A 228 -1.76 24.23 1.92
CA GLU A 228 -1.12 23.72 0.71
C GLU A 228 -1.91 22.55 0.16
N PRO A 229 -2.10 22.48 -1.16
CA PRO A 229 -2.88 21.39 -1.77
C PRO A 229 -2.13 20.05 -1.80
N ASP A 230 -0.86 20.02 -1.37
CA ASP A 230 -0.08 18.78 -1.29
C ASP A 230 -0.24 18.12 0.07
N THR A 231 -0.13 16.80 0.07
CA THR A 231 -0.28 15.98 1.28
C THR A 231 1.00 16.03 2.10
N ALA A 232 0.88 16.27 3.39
CA ALA A 232 1.93 16.17 4.38
C ALA A 232 3.21 17.00 4.07
N SER A 233 4.14 17.03 5.00
CA SER A 233 5.47 17.63 4.83
C SER A 233 6.50 16.63 4.28
N SER A 234 6.05 15.54 3.68
CA SER A 234 6.91 14.54 3.05
C SER A 234 7.56 15.09 1.78
N SER A 235 8.84 14.81 1.59
CA SER A 235 9.53 15.26 0.37
C SER A 235 9.45 14.21 -0.73
N TRP A 236 9.30 14.72 -1.94
CA TRP A 236 9.25 13.90 -3.15
C TRP A 236 9.92 14.62 -4.32
N ILE A 237 10.27 13.85 -5.34
CA ILE A 237 10.73 14.37 -6.63
C ILE A 237 9.97 13.71 -7.77
N ASN A 238 9.95 14.38 -8.93
CA ASN A 238 9.55 13.73 -10.17
C ASN A 238 10.78 13.11 -10.84
N LEU A 239 10.66 11.82 -11.16
CA LEU A 239 11.66 11.08 -11.92
C LEU A 239 11.07 10.56 -13.22
N ALA A 240 11.92 10.43 -14.25
CA ALA A 240 11.57 9.63 -15.41
C ALA A 240 11.39 8.17 -14.97
N CYS A 241 10.21 7.61 -15.25
CA CYS A 241 9.90 6.23 -14.90
C CYS A 241 10.93 5.28 -15.52
N PRO A 242 11.67 4.48 -14.75
CA PRO A 242 12.62 3.54 -15.31
C PRO A 242 11.91 2.43 -16.09
N THR A 243 12.63 1.73 -16.93
CA THR A 243 12.17 0.47 -17.49
C THR A 243 12.29 -0.61 -16.42
N LEU A 244 11.21 -1.32 -16.11
CA LEU A 244 11.24 -2.47 -15.23
C LEU A 244 11.53 -3.73 -16.04
N LEU A 245 12.67 -4.34 -15.80
CA LEU A 245 13.12 -5.55 -16.48
C LEU A 245 12.35 -6.80 -15.97
N ALA A 246 12.41 -7.88 -16.73
CA ALA A 246 11.75 -9.14 -16.36
C ALA A 246 12.30 -9.77 -15.06
N ASN A 247 13.54 -9.46 -14.70
CA ASN A 247 14.14 -9.86 -13.43
C ASN A 247 13.76 -8.93 -12.25
N GLY A 248 12.87 -7.94 -12.48
CA GLY A 248 12.41 -7.00 -11.47
C GLY A 248 13.34 -5.82 -11.20
N LEU A 249 14.47 -5.70 -11.88
CA LEU A 249 15.41 -4.59 -11.69
C LEU A 249 15.05 -3.39 -12.57
N TYR A 250 15.47 -2.20 -12.15
CA TYR A 250 15.30 -0.96 -12.90
C TYR A 250 16.43 -0.74 -13.89
N GLU A 251 16.07 -0.35 -15.11
CA GLU A 251 16.99 0.18 -16.11
C GLU A 251 16.63 1.67 -16.38
N PRO A 252 17.61 2.58 -16.35
CA PRO A 252 17.33 4.00 -16.59
C PRO A 252 16.63 4.25 -17.93
N ASN A 253 15.56 5.03 -17.91
CA ASN A 253 14.80 5.43 -19.11
C ASN A 253 14.55 6.93 -19.10
N LEU A 254 15.44 7.69 -19.73
CA LEU A 254 15.36 9.16 -19.78
C LEU A 254 14.10 9.67 -20.51
N ASN A 255 13.46 8.85 -21.34
CA ASN A 255 12.24 9.17 -22.05
C ASN A 255 10.98 8.63 -21.35
N GLY A 256 11.13 8.04 -20.16
CA GLY A 256 10.01 7.55 -19.36
C GLY A 256 9.07 8.69 -18.95
N ARG A 257 7.78 8.36 -18.78
CA ARG A 257 6.84 9.33 -18.21
C ARG A 257 7.30 9.75 -16.80
N GLN A 258 6.86 10.90 -16.34
CA GLN A 258 7.19 11.34 -15.00
C GLN A 258 6.36 10.57 -13.97
N ILE A 259 7.02 10.08 -12.92
CA ILE A 259 6.41 9.51 -11.73
C ILE A 259 6.85 10.31 -10.51
N ARG A 260 5.99 10.38 -9.48
CA ARG A 260 6.35 10.98 -8.20
C ARG A 260 6.99 9.90 -7.33
N VAL A 261 8.18 10.17 -6.80
CA VAL A 261 8.90 9.26 -5.89
C VAL A 261 9.15 9.97 -4.58
N TYR A 262 8.68 9.38 -3.50
CA TYR A 262 8.86 9.91 -2.14
C TYR A 262 10.20 9.45 -1.57
N GLY A 263 11.01 10.42 -1.10
CA GLY A 263 12.30 10.15 -0.47
C GLY A 263 12.25 10.24 1.05
N LEU A 264 11.54 11.23 1.59
CA LEU A 264 11.41 11.43 3.03
C LEU A 264 9.93 11.51 3.42
N LEU A 265 9.55 10.77 4.45
CA LEU A 265 8.19 10.71 4.98
C LEU A 265 8.11 11.42 6.34
N ASP A 266 7.01 12.14 6.59
CA ASP A 266 6.76 12.71 7.92
C ASP A 266 6.23 11.63 8.88
N ASN A 267 7.14 10.80 9.38
CA ASN A 267 6.81 9.71 10.31
C ASN A 267 6.20 10.22 11.61
N ARG A 268 6.62 11.43 12.06
CA ARG A 268 6.07 12.04 13.27
C ARG A 268 4.58 12.36 13.11
N LEU A 269 4.20 13.01 12.02
CA LEU A 269 2.78 13.31 11.72
C LEU A 269 2.00 12.02 11.55
N MET A 270 2.52 11.09 10.76
CA MET A 270 1.87 9.83 10.43
C MET A 270 1.51 9.00 11.67
N PHE A 271 2.50 8.71 12.52
CA PHE A 271 2.26 7.91 13.73
C PHE A 271 1.53 8.69 14.83
N GLY A 272 1.79 9.99 14.94
CA GLY A 272 1.06 10.85 15.87
C GLY A 272 -0.44 10.91 15.56
N ASP A 273 -0.81 11.06 14.28
CA ASP A 273 -2.20 11.04 13.84
C ASP A 273 -2.84 9.65 14.00
N MET A 274 -2.12 8.58 13.64
CA MET A 274 -2.59 7.21 13.83
C MET A 274 -3.00 6.95 15.29
N ILE A 275 -2.12 7.24 16.22
CA ILE A 275 -2.39 7.02 17.65
C ILE A 275 -3.50 7.95 18.16
N ALA A 276 -3.54 9.20 17.70
CA ALA A 276 -4.60 10.14 18.08
C ALA A 276 -5.99 9.66 17.62
N LYS A 277 -6.11 9.21 16.37
CA LYS A 277 -7.36 8.65 15.82
C LYS A 277 -7.81 7.39 16.56
N LEU A 278 -6.88 6.50 16.88
CA LEU A 278 -7.18 5.31 17.68
C LEU A 278 -7.62 5.66 19.10
N LYS A 279 -7.03 6.69 19.72
CA LYS A 279 -7.48 7.21 21.03
C LYS A 279 -8.89 7.77 20.97
N LEU A 280 -9.21 8.56 19.93
CA LEU A 280 -10.55 9.10 19.71
C LEU A 280 -11.56 7.97 19.52
N HIS A 281 -11.22 6.97 18.69
CA HIS A 281 -12.07 5.80 18.47
C HIS A 281 -12.32 5.03 19.78
N ALA A 282 -11.28 4.72 20.54
CA ALA A 282 -11.41 4.01 21.83
C ALA A 282 -12.23 4.79 22.86
N ALA A 283 -12.28 6.11 22.76
CA ALA A 283 -13.10 6.99 23.59
C ALA A 283 -14.53 7.20 23.05
N GLY A 284 -14.88 6.64 21.88
CA GLY A 284 -16.19 6.85 21.25
C GLY A 284 -16.41 8.27 20.75
N LEU A 285 -15.34 8.97 20.36
CA LEU A 285 -15.34 10.37 19.90
C LEU A 285 -15.12 10.52 18.38
N ASN A 286 -15.30 9.47 17.62
CA ASN A 286 -15.18 9.49 16.13
C ASN A 286 -16.54 9.74 15.48
#